data_e57f9a04ea483bda2ad8b79b00924896
#
_entry.id   e57f9a04ea483bda2ad8b79b00924896
#
_cell.length_a   1.000
_cell.length_b   1.000
_cell.length_c   1.000
_cell.angle_alpha   90.00
_cell.angle_beta   90.00
_cell.angle_gamma   90.00
#
_symmetry.space_group_name_H-M   'P 1'
#
loop_
_entity.id
_entity.type
_entity.pdbx_description
1 polymer ?
#
loop_
_entity_poly.entity_id
_entity_poly.type
_entity_poly.pdbx_seq_one_letter_code
_entity_poly.pdbx_strand_id
1 'polypeptide(L)'
;EEVVFKAQQYLFDHIREDGDQPFCLTVSMTHPHDPYTIPKPFWELYDDSDIPMPTTPAQTELDPHSQRLLKVYDLWDKPLPVDKIRDARRAYFGACSYIDSNVGKLLQTLQDTGLAEDTIIVFSGDHGDMLGERGLWYKMHWFEMAARVPLLISAPGQFGAGRVSAAVSTADLLPTFVELAGGSLEPGLPLDGRSLVSHLQGQGGHDEVFGEYMAEGTISPLM
;
A
#
# COMPACT_ATOMS: atom_id res chain seq x y z
N GLU A 1 1.27 -6.93 -15.35
CA GLU A 1 0.64 -8.17 -15.89
C GLU A 1 1.50 -9.41 -15.61
N GLU A 2 2.80 -9.39 -15.86
CA GLU A 2 3.68 -10.55 -15.67
C GLU A 2 3.65 -11.10 -14.24
N VAL A 3 3.69 -10.24 -13.21
CA VAL A 3 3.64 -10.66 -11.80
C VAL A 3 2.35 -11.40 -11.49
N VAL A 4 1.23 -10.88 -11.94
CA VAL A 4 -0.09 -11.51 -11.73
C VAL A 4 -0.17 -12.85 -12.44
N PHE A 5 0.30 -12.92 -13.69
CA PHE A 5 0.36 -14.18 -14.44
C PHE A 5 1.20 -15.24 -13.73
N LYS A 6 2.39 -14.87 -13.23
CA LYS A 6 3.24 -15.78 -12.46
C LYS A 6 2.60 -16.25 -11.16
N ALA A 7 1.90 -15.34 -10.47
CA ALA A 7 1.16 -15.70 -9.24
C ALA A 7 0.01 -16.68 -9.54
N GLN A 8 -0.76 -16.45 -10.59
CA GLN A 8 -1.80 -17.38 -11.03
C GLN A 8 -1.20 -18.75 -11.41
N GLN A 9 -0.11 -18.76 -12.17
CA GLN A 9 0.59 -19.97 -12.54
C GLN A 9 1.05 -20.75 -11.29
N TYR A 10 1.66 -20.06 -10.32
CA TYR A 10 2.07 -20.68 -9.05
C TYR A 10 0.88 -21.35 -8.34
N LEU A 11 -0.27 -20.67 -8.24
CA LEU A 11 -1.45 -21.22 -7.57
C LEU A 11 -1.98 -22.47 -8.30
N PHE A 12 -2.01 -22.48 -9.63
CA PHE A 12 -2.40 -23.67 -10.40
C PHE A 12 -1.39 -24.81 -10.28
N ASP A 13 -0.11 -24.52 -10.25
CA ASP A 13 0.93 -25.54 -10.10
C ASP A 13 0.92 -26.11 -8.69
N HIS A 14 0.73 -25.25 -7.68
CA HIS A 14 0.63 -25.65 -6.26
C HIS A 14 -0.44 -26.72 -6.03
N ILE A 15 -1.66 -26.53 -6.54
CA ILE A 15 -2.73 -27.55 -6.37
C ILE A 15 -2.47 -28.86 -7.12
N ARG A 16 -1.62 -28.85 -8.15
CA ARG A 16 -1.28 -30.05 -8.92
C ARG A 16 -0.16 -30.85 -8.27
N GLU A 17 0.80 -30.18 -7.67
CA GLU A 17 2.05 -30.80 -7.21
C GLU A 17 2.08 -30.94 -5.69
N ASP A 18 1.62 -29.93 -4.95
CA ASP A 18 1.80 -29.82 -3.50
C ASP A 18 0.52 -29.38 -2.75
N GLY A 19 -0.67 -29.66 -3.30
CA GLY A 19 -1.95 -29.10 -2.84
C GLY A 19 -2.29 -29.24 -1.35
N ASP A 20 -1.65 -30.14 -0.64
CA ASP A 20 -1.81 -30.34 0.81
C ASP A 20 -0.80 -29.54 1.66
N GLN A 21 0.16 -28.87 1.04
CA GLN A 21 1.16 -28.08 1.75
C GLN A 21 0.69 -26.62 1.92
N PRO A 22 0.89 -26.00 3.10
CA PRO A 22 0.62 -24.59 3.25
C PRO A 22 1.61 -23.75 2.42
N PHE A 23 1.15 -22.61 1.94
CA PHE A 23 2.00 -21.66 1.21
C PHE A 23 1.94 -20.25 1.80
N CYS A 24 2.97 -19.46 1.52
CA CYS A 24 2.98 -18.03 1.74
C CYS A 24 3.45 -17.35 0.45
N LEU A 25 2.56 -16.60 -0.20
CA LEU A 25 2.81 -15.97 -1.49
C LEU A 25 2.68 -14.45 -1.37
N THR A 26 3.75 -13.74 -1.69
CA THR A 26 3.73 -12.28 -1.84
C THR A 26 3.65 -11.90 -3.30
N VAL A 27 2.61 -11.15 -3.67
CA VAL A 27 2.42 -10.62 -5.03
C VAL A 27 2.65 -9.11 -4.99
N SER A 28 3.84 -8.68 -5.38
CA SER A 28 4.24 -7.27 -5.37
C SER A 28 3.98 -6.62 -6.72
N MET A 29 3.19 -5.56 -6.73
CA MET A 29 2.83 -4.79 -7.92
C MET A 29 3.30 -3.35 -7.76
N THR A 30 4.05 -2.82 -8.74
CA THR A 30 4.65 -1.48 -8.65
C THR A 30 3.62 -0.35 -8.71
N HIS A 31 2.53 -0.51 -9.48
CA HIS A 31 1.49 0.52 -9.55
C HIS A 31 0.81 0.69 -8.19
N PRO A 32 0.40 1.90 -7.87
CA PRO A 32 0.32 3.16 -8.64
C PRO A 32 1.56 4.06 -8.58
N HIS A 33 2.75 3.53 -8.24
CA HIS A 33 4.01 4.29 -8.17
C HIS A 33 4.31 5.04 -9.48
N ASP A 34 4.98 6.18 -9.38
CA ASP A 34 5.47 6.91 -10.54
C ASP A 34 6.46 6.07 -11.42
N PRO A 35 6.64 6.37 -12.71
CA PRO A 35 5.92 7.37 -13.50
C PRO A 35 4.44 7.01 -13.66
N TYR A 36 3.55 8.02 -13.58
CA TYR A 36 2.09 7.82 -13.63
C TYR A 36 1.62 7.44 -15.04
N THR A 37 2.01 6.23 -15.46
CA THR A 37 1.66 5.67 -16.77
C THR A 37 0.74 4.47 -16.59
N ILE A 38 -0.37 4.45 -17.33
CA ILE A 38 -1.36 3.39 -17.22
C ILE A 38 -1.90 3.01 -18.60
N PRO A 39 -2.45 1.80 -18.77
CA PRO A 39 -3.14 1.43 -19.99
C PRO A 39 -4.36 2.33 -20.23
N LYS A 40 -4.57 2.68 -21.51
CA LYS A 40 -5.64 3.59 -21.95
C LYS A 40 -7.04 3.25 -21.38
N PRO A 41 -7.49 1.99 -21.31
CA PRO A 41 -8.80 1.68 -20.74
C PRO A 41 -8.98 2.17 -19.29
N PHE A 42 -7.95 2.17 -18.47
CA PHE A 42 -8.01 2.63 -17.08
C PHE A 42 -7.94 4.15 -16.96
N TRP A 43 -7.29 4.83 -17.92
CA TRP A 43 -7.35 6.28 -18.05
C TRP A 43 -8.77 6.75 -18.42
N GLU A 44 -9.44 6.04 -19.30
CA GLU A 44 -10.78 6.36 -19.81
C GLU A 44 -11.91 6.07 -18.80
N LEU A 45 -11.62 5.41 -17.67
CA LEU A 45 -12.59 5.20 -16.60
C LEU A 45 -13.02 6.49 -15.88
N TYR A 46 -12.20 7.53 -15.96
CA TYR A 46 -12.38 8.77 -15.21
C TYR A 46 -12.44 9.97 -16.13
N ASP A 47 -13.37 10.86 -15.89
CA ASP A 47 -13.42 12.19 -16.49
C ASP A 47 -12.70 13.21 -15.58
N ASP A 48 -12.37 14.38 -16.13
CA ASP A 48 -11.71 15.45 -15.37
C ASP A 48 -12.51 15.92 -14.15
N SER A 49 -13.84 15.82 -14.22
CA SER A 49 -14.74 16.15 -13.12
C SER A 49 -14.72 15.15 -11.97
N ASP A 50 -14.26 13.91 -12.20
CA ASP A 50 -14.18 12.85 -11.21
C ASP A 50 -12.90 12.95 -10.38
N ILE A 51 -11.93 13.76 -10.82
CA ILE A 51 -10.62 13.86 -10.20
C ILE A 51 -10.60 14.98 -9.16
N PRO A 52 -10.60 14.66 -7.87
CA PRO A 52 -10.49 15.67 -6.83
C PRO A 52 -9.11 16.33 -6.91
N MET A 53 -9.09 17.64 -6.86
CA MET A 53 -7.86 18.43 -6.79
C MET A 53 -7.30 18.42 -5.35
N PRO A 54 -6.00 18.74 -5.16
CA PRO A 54 -5.43 18.85 -3.83
C PRO A 54 -6.26 19.75 -2.92
N THR A 55 -6.59 19.28 -1.73
CA THR A 55 -7.40 20.00 -0.75
C THR A 55 -6.56 20.93 0.11
N THR A 56 -5.29 20.58 0.32
CA THR A 56 -4.34 21.42 1.04
C THR A 56 -3.45 22.12 0.01
N PRO A 57 -3.56 23.44 -0.13
CA PRO A 57 -2.76 24.20 -1.11
C PRO A 57 -1.27 24.15 -0.75
N ALA A 58 -0.44 24.44 -1.74
CA ALA A 58 0.98 24.69 -1.51
C ALA A 58 1.15 25.81 -0.48
N GLN A 59 1.97 25.55 0.54
CA GLN A 59 2.23 26.53 1.59
C GLN A 59 3.22 27.58 1.10
N THR A 60 3.02 28.82 1.49
CA THR A 60 3.95 29.94 1.19
C THR A 60 5.22 29.84 2.05
N GLU A 61 5.09 29.25 3.26
CA GLU A 61 6.20 28.99 4.14
C GLU A 61 6.30 27.48 4.35
N LEU A 62 7.25 26.85 3.69
CA LEU A 62 7.53 25.43 3.82
C LEU A 62 8.57 25.18 4.90
N ASP A 63 8.40 24.09 5.63
CA ASP A 63 9.44 23.58 6.52
C ASP A 63 10.72 23.20 5.72
N PRO A 64 11.89 23.14 6.37
CA PRO A 64 13.15 22.89 5.68
C PRO A 64 13.20 21.55 4.93
N HIS A 65 12.48 20.53 5.42
CA HIS A 65 12.43 19.22 4.76
C HIS A 65 11.61 19.28 3.46
N SER A 66 10.41 19.84 3.51
CA SER A 66 9.57 20.05 2.32
C SER A 66 10.28 20.88 1.25
N GLN A 67 11.03 21.92 1.66
CA GLN A 67 11.86 22.71 0.74
C GLN A 67 12.93 21.86 0.05
N ARG A 68 13.59 20.97 0.80
CA ARG A 68 14.61 20.07 0.22
C ARG A 68 14.00 19.12 -0.79
N LEU A 69 12.84 18.52 -0.48
CA LEU A 69 12.16 17.61 -1.39
C LEU A 69 11.82 18.32 -2.71
N LEU A 70 11.22 19.50 -2.65
CA LEU A 70 10.92 20.26 -3.85
C LEU A 70 12.15 20.59 -4.69
N LYS A 71 13.30 20.89 -4.05
CA LYS A 71 14.57 21.13 -4.74
C LYS A 71 15.11 19.86 -5.39
N VAL A 72 15.04 18.73 -4.72
CA VAL A 72 15.48 17.43 -5.25
C VAL A 72 14.65 17.02 -6.46
N TYR A 73 13.34 17.29 -6.44
CA TYR A 73 12.44 16.98 -7.56
C TYR A 73 12.43 18.07 -8.65
N ASP A 74 13.24 19.12 -8.53
CA ASP A 74 13.27 20.27 -9.45
C ASP A 74 11.91 20.99 -9.57
N LEU A 75 11.17 21.05 -8.47
CA LEU A 75 9.83 21.67 -8.40
C LEU A 75 9.81 22.95 -7.55
N TRP A 76 10.94 23.36 -6.96
CA TRP A 76 11.02 24.47 -6.01
C TRP A 76 10.48 25.79 -6.55
N ASP A 77 10.84 26.15 -7.78
CA ASP A 77 10.44 27.36 -8.49
C ASP A 77 9.61 27.08 -9.76
N LYS A 78 9.14 25.85 -9.89
CA LYS A 78 8.42 25.36 -11.06
C LYS A 78 7.08 24.76 -10.65
N PRO A 79 6.11 25.56 -10.20
CA PRO A 79 4.80 25.04 -9.84
C PRO A 79 4.17 24.36 -11.06
N LEU A 80 3.64 23.18 -10.84
CA LEU A 80 2.98 22.44 -11.92
C LEU A 80 1.66 23.13 -12.30
N PRO A 81 1.35 23.24 -13.60
CA PRO A 81 0.05 23.68 -14.08
C PRO A 81 -1.08 22.79 -13.55
N VAL A 82 -2.26 23.40 -13.33
CA VAL A 82 -3.43 22.72 -12.77
C VAL A 82 -3.86 21.51 -13.61
N ASP A 83 -3.79 21.62 -14.94
CA ASP A 83 -4.07 20.51 -15.86
C ASP A 83 -3.09 19.35 -15.65
N LYS A 84 -1.81 19.61 -15.43
CA LYS A 84 -0.81 18.56 -15.16
C LYS A 84 -1.00 17.88 -13.81
N ILE A 85 -1.42 18.63 -12.80
CA ILE A 85 -1.80 18.05 -11.50
C ILE A 85 -3.00 17.12 -11.70
N ARG A 86 -4.01 17.54 -12.45
CA ARG A 86 -5.19 16.72 -12.74
C ARG A 86 -4.83 15.46 -13.54
N ASP A 87 -4.01 15.60 -14.58
CA ASP A 87 -3.54 14.47 -15.39
C ASP A 87 -2.83 13.42 -14.54
N ALA A 88 -1.89 13.83 -13.67
CA ALA A 88 -1.17 12.94 -12.78
C ALA A 88 -2.12 12.21 -11.79
N ARG A 89 -3.05 12.95 -11.19
CA ARG A 89 -4.06 12.36 -10.29
C ARG A 89 -4.98 11.40 -11.02
N ARG A 90 -5.44 11.75 -12.23
CA ARG A 90 -6.22 10.86 -13.08
C ARG A 90 -5.49 9.56 -13.40
N ALA A 91 -4.22 9.66 -13.75
CA ALA A 91 -3.39 8.48 -14.00
C ALA A 91 -3.24 7.62 -12.74
N TYR A 92 -3.07 8.21 -11.56
CA TYR A 92 -3.01 7.50 -10.30
C TYR A 92 -4.32 6.77 -9.97
N PHE A 93 -5.48 7.43 -10.15
CA PHE A 93 -6.79 6.80 -9.97
C PHE A 93 -6.98 5.62 -10.92
N GLY A 94 -6.62 5.79 -12.19
CA GLY A 94 -6.64 4.70 -13.16
C GLY A 94 -5.67 3.57 -12.80
N ALA A 95 -4.51 3.88 -12.22
CA ALA A 95 -3.56 2.88 -11.73
C ALA A 95 -4.12 2.11 -10.53
N CYS A 96 -4.87 2.75 -9.63
CA CYS A 96 -5.58 2.05 -8.57
C CYS A 96 -6.62 1.08 -9.12
N SER A 97 -7.41 1.48 -10.13
CA SER A 97 -8.36 0.59 -10.80
C SER A 97 -7.68 -0.55 -11.56
N TYR A 98 -6.49 -0.30 -12.11
CA TYR A 98 -5.67 -1.36 -12.71
C TYR A 98 -5.22 -2.40 -11.67
N ILE A 99 -4.79 -1.95 -10.49
CA ILE A 99 -4.43 -2.85 -9.37
C ILE A 99 -5.66 -3.62 -8.90
N ASP A 100 -6.79 -2.97 -8.70
CA ASP A 100 -8.05 -3.60 -8.31
C ASP A 100 -8.46 -4.72 -9.28
N SER A 101 -8.39 -4.46 -10.58
CA SER A 101 -8.63 -5.47 -11.62
C SER A 101 -7.67 -6.66 -11.53
N ASN A 102 -6.41 -6.43 -11.17
CA ASN A 102 -5.41 -7.49 -11.02
C ASN A 102 -5.62 -8.30 -9.72
N VAL A 103 -5.99 -7.65 -8.64
CA VAL A 103 -6.42 -8.32 -7.40
C VAL A 103 -7.64 -9.20 -7.67
N GLY A 104 -8.63 -8.69 -8.41
CA GLY A 104 -9.80 -9.48 -8.83
C GLY A 104 -9.43 -10.76 -9.57
N LYS A 105 -8.41 -10.75 -10.46
CA LYS A 105 -7.93 -11.96 -11.15
C LYS A 105 -7.31 -12.97 -10.18
N LEU A 106 -6.57 -12.52 -9.17
CA LEU A 106 -5.99 -13.38 -8.16
C LEU A 106 -7.07 -14.01 -7.26
N LEU A 107 -8.06 -13.22 -6.83
CA LEU A 107 -9.18 -13.70 -6.05
C LEU A 107 -9.99 -14.74 -6.85
N GLN A 108 -10.23 -14.50 -8.14
CA GLN A 108 -10.89 -15.46 -9.01
C GLN A 108 -10.08 -16.76 -9.13
N THR A 109 -8.75 -16.66 -9.25
CA THR A 109 -7.89 -17.84 -9.29
C THR A 109 -7.97 -18.66 -8.00
N LEU A 110 -8.00 -18.03 -6.83
CA LEU A 110 -8.21 -18.73 -5.56
C LEU A 110 -9.56 -19.47 -5.52
N GLN A 111 -10.61 -18.87 -6.07
CA GLN A 111 -11.92 -19.51 -6.20
C GLN A 111 -11.87 -20.70 -7.16
N ASP A 112 -11.31 -20.52 -8.35
CA ASP A 112 -11.23 -21.56 -9.40
C ASP A 112 -10.36 -22.74 -8.96
N THR A 113 -9.40 -22.53 -8.07
CA THR A 113 -8.51 -23.56 -7.51
C THR A 113 -9.06 -24.18 -6.23
N GLY A 114 -10.16 -23.66 -5.67
CA GLY A 114 -10.74 -24.13 -4.41
C GLY A 114 -9.97 -23.70 -3.16
N LEU A 115 -8.98 -22.80 -3.28
CA LEU A 115 -8.14 -22.32 -2.18
C LEU A 115 -8.75 -21.14 -1.40
N ALA A 116 -9.84 -20.54 -1.89
CA ALA A 116 -10.36 -19.26 -1.37
C ALA A 116 -10.77 -19.32 0.11
N GLU A 117 -11.37 -20.43 0.55
CA GLU A 117 -11.86 -20.57 1.93
C GLU A 117 -10.73 -20.85 2.95
N ASP A 118 -9.59 -21.37 2.48
CA ASP A 118 -8.44 -21.73 3.32
C ASP A 118 -7.26 -20.75 3.17
N THR A 119 -7.45 -19.65 2.45
CA THR A 119 -6.39 -18.66 2.21
C THR A 119 -6.68 -17.36 2.97
N ILE A 120 -5.74 -16.95 3.80
CA ILE A 120 -5.73 -15.61 4.40
C ILE A 120 -5.17 -14.64 3.37
N ILE A 121 -5.93 -13.59 3.08
CA ILE A 121 -5.56 -12.57 2.11
C ILE A 121 -5.26 -11.28 2.84
N VAL A 122 -4.07 -10.72 2.60
CA VAL A 122 -3.67 -9.43 3.13
C VAL A 122 -3.36 -8.49 1.96
N PHE A 123 -4.05 -7.36 1.91
CA PHE A 123 -3.79 -6.29 0.95
C PHE A 123 -3.27 -5.06 1.68
N SER A 124 -2.11 -4.57 1.24
CA SER A 124 -1.50 -3.35 1.78
C SER A 124 -0.66 -2.64 0.73
N GLY A 125 -0.27 -1.40 1.02
CA GLY A 125 0.80 -0.68 0.33
C GLY A 125 2.00 -0.49 1.27
N ASP A 126 3.14 -0.10 0.72
CA ASP A 126 4.34 0.26 1.46
C ASP A 126 4.36 1.74 1.86
N HIS A 127 3.84 2.61 1.00
CA HIS A 127 3.66 4.05 1.22
C HIS A 127 2.53 4.58 0.32
N GLY A 128 2.10 5.80 0.59
CA GLY A 128 1.18 6.54 -0.25
C GLY A 128 1.91 7.48 -1.23
N ASP A 129 1.21 8.52 -1.69
CA ASP A 129 1.74 9.57 -2.57
C ASP A 129 1.01 10.89 -2.29
N MET A 130 1.75 11.99 -2.28
CA MET A 130 1.20 13.31 -2.00
C MET A 130 0.32 13.86 -3.13
N LEU A 131 0.57 13.49 -4.36
CA LEU A 131 -0.25 13.86 -5.53
C LEU A 131 -0.63 15.35 -5.58
N GLY A 132 0.31 16.22 -5.23
CA GLY A 132 0.13 17.67 -5.23
C GLY A 132 -0.44 18.26 -3.94
N GLU A 133 -0.82 17.46 -2.94
CA GLU A 133 -1.20 17.99 -1.63
C GLU A 133 -0.03 18.78 -1.02
N ARG A 134 -0.28 19.96 -0.49
CA ARG A 134 0.73 20.92 0.00
C ARG A 134 1.74 21.36 -1.06
N GLY A 135 1.48 21.13 -2.35
CA GLY A 135 2.43 21.32 -3.45
C GLY A 135 3.51 20.22 -3.52
N LEU A 136 3.42 19.19 -2.71
CA LEU A 136 4.37 18.08 -2.63
C LEU A 136 3.93 16.91 -3.52
N TRP A 137 4.92 16.10 -3.91
CA TRP A 137 4.76 14.92 -4.75
C TRP A 137 5.50 13.73 -4.13
N TYR A 138 5.10 12.54 -4.52
CA TYR A 138 5.69 11.28 -4.07
C TYR A 138 5.53 11.06 -2.55
N LYS A 139 6.55 10.59 -1.88
CA LYS A 139 6.64 10.20 -0.47
C LYS A 139 7.83 10.89 0.20
N MET A 140 8.44 10.28 1.21
CA MET A 140 9.64 10.72 1.95
C MET A 140 9.36 11.79 3.01
N HIS A 141 8.18 11.70 3.63
CA HIS A 141 7.79 12.49 4.79
C HIS A 141 6.60 11.84 5.50
N TRP A 142 6.22 12.39 6.66
CA TRP A 142 5.18 11.83 7.52
C TRP A 142 3.79 12.45 7.32
N PHE A 143 3.53 13.15 6.25
CA PHE A 143 2.17 13.58 5.95
C PHE A 143 1.27 12.38 5.62
N GLU A 144 0.01 12.46 6.05
CA GLU A 144 -0.99 11.39 5.91
C GLU A 144 -1.01 10.75 4.51
N MET A 145 -0.97 11.57 3.45
CA MET A 145 -1.03 11.07 2.08
C MET A 145 0.17 10.21 1.67
N ALA A 146 1.30 10.37 2.33
CA ALA A 146 2.48 9.57 2.08
C ALA A 146 2.63 8.40 3.07
N ALA A 147 2.29 8.61 4.35
CA ALA A 147 2.53 7.65 5.41
C ALA A 147 1.39 6.64 5.58
N ARG A 148 0.15 7.05 5.31
CA ARG A 148 -1.02 6.20 5.50
C ARG A 148 -1.26 5.32 4.28
N VAL A 149 -1.35 4.02 4.51
CA VAL A 149 -1.62 3.02 3.48
C VAL A 149 -2.90 2.23 3.79
N PRO A 150 -3.55 1.64 2.78
CA PRO A 150 -4.61 0.69 3.03
C PRO A 150 -4.07 -0.55 3.74
N LEU A 151 -4.85 -1.14 4.62
CA LEU A 151 -4.60 -2.46 5.17
C LEU A 151 -5.94 -3.20 5.30
N LEU A 152 -6.09 -4.26 4.53
CA LEU A 152 -7.24 -5.15 4.58
C LEU A 152 -6.76 -6.57 4.83
N ILE A 153 -7.41 -7.25 5.77
CA ILE A 153 -7.12 -8.65 6.11
C ILE A 153 -8.43 -9.42 5.99
N SER A 154 -8.43 -10.43 5.15
CA SER A 154 -9.53 -11.39 5.00
C SER A 154 -9.05 -12.78 5.40
N ALA A 155 -9.66 -13.35 6.42
CA ALA A 155 -9.35 -14.69 6.92
C ALA A 155 -10.69 -15.45 7.10
N PRO A 156 -11.16 -16.15 6.07
CA PRO A 156 -12.44 -16.83 6.09
C PRO A 156 -12.56 -17.79 7.28
N GLY A 157 -13.68 -17.74 7.99
CA GLY A 157 -13.92 -18.57 9.16
C GLY A 157 -13.17 -18.19 10.43
N GLN A 158 -12.20 -17.26 10.39
CA GLN A 158 -11.43 -16.85 11.57
C GLN A 158 -11.93 -15.53 12.17
N PHE A 159 -12.22 -14.54 11.33
CA PHE A 159 -12.65 -13.22 11.76
C PHE A 159 -13.92 -12.77 11.04
N GLY A 160 -14.79 -12.10 11.78
CA GLY A 160 -15.96 -11.44 11.21
C GLY A 160 -15.59 -10.13 10.48
N ALA A 161 -16.49 -9.65 9.63
CA ALA A 161 -16.34 -8.34 9.01
C ALA A 161 -16.35 -7.24 10.07
N GLY A 162 -15.39 -6.32 10.00
CA GLY A 162 -15.26 -5.24 10.96
C GLY A 162 -14.30 -4.15 10.48
N ARG A 163 -14.16 -3.12 11.29
CA ARG A 163 -13.22 -2.03 11.09
C ARG A 163 -12.44 -1.76 12.36
N VAL A 164 -11.13 -1.74 12.25
CA VAL A 164 -10.21 -1.34 13.32
C VAL A 164 -9.81 0.11 13.08
N SER A 165 -10.01 0.98 14.06
CA SER A 165 -9.66 2.41 13.99
C SER A 165 -8.32 2.73 14.65
N ALA A 166 -7.73 1.78 15.37
CA ALA A 166 -6.43 1.95 16.00
C ALA A 166 -5.32 2.21 14.96
N ALA A 167 -4.34 3.01 15.35
CA ALA A 167 -3.14 3.22 14.57
C ALA A 167 -2.26 1.96 14.61
N VAL A 168 -1.96 1.43 13.43
CA VAL A 168 -1.14 0.23 13.25
C VAL A 168 -0.09 0.47 12.17
N SER A 169 0.95 -0.33 12.16
CA SER A 169 2.10 -0.19 11.25
C SER A 169 2.25 -1.39 10.33
N THR A 170 2.85 -1.20 9.16
CA THR A 170 3.30 -2.31 8.31
C THR A 170 4.36 -3.18 8.99
N ALA A 171 5.06 -2.67 10.00
CA ALA A 171 5.95 -3.47 10.85
C ALA A 171 5.20 -4.57 11.63
N ASP A 172 3.90 -4.38 11.87
CA ASP A 172 3.03 -5.34 12.57
C ASP A 172 2.66 -6.56 11.70
N LEU A 173 2.90 -6.50 10.39
CA LEU A 173 2.53 -7.58 9.47
C LEU A 173 3.31 -8.86 9.74
N LEU A 174 4.63 -8.79 9.97
CA LEU A 174 5.43 -9.98 10.22
C LEU A 174 4.96 -10.77 11.45
N PRO A 175 4.84 -10.17 12.65
CA PRO A 175 4.33 -10.90 13.81
C PRO A 175 2.88 -11.38 13.61
N THR A 176 2.07 -10.65 12.87
CA THR A 176 0.71 -11.07 12.53
C THR A 176 0.70 -12.31 11.64
N PHE A 177 1.53 -12.37 10.61
CA PHE A 177 1.61 -13.53 9.72
C PHE A 177 2.10 -14.78 10.47
N VAL A 178 3.09 -14.63 11.33
CA VAL A 178 3.60 -15.74 12.14
C VAL A 178 2.51 -16.29 13.05
N GLU A 179 1.75 -15.44 13.74
CA GLU A 179 0.66 -15.86 14.61
C GLU A 179 -0.49 -16.49 13.84
N LEU A 180 -0.91 -15.89 12.71
CA LEU A 180 -1.96 -16.44 11.86
C LEU A 180 -1.59 -17.81 11.26
N ALA A 181 -0.30 -18.04 11.02
CA ALA A 181 0.21 -19.34 10.58
C ALA A 181 0.35 -20.36 11.72
N GLY A 182 -0.05 -20.02 12.95
CA GLY A 182 0.08 -20.88 14.13
C GLY A 182 1.51 -21.04 14.64
N GLY A 183 2.42 -20.17 14.18
CA GLY A 183 3.81 -20.13 14.61
C GLY A 183 4.03 -19.23 15.83
N SER A 184 5.27 -19.20 16.28
CA SER A 184 5.76 -18.28 17.30
C SER A 184 7.09 -17.68 16.88
N LEU A 185 7.32 -16.42 17.23
CA LEU A 185 8.60 -15.76 17.01
C LEU A 185 9.62 -16.30 18.00
N GLU A 186 10.89 -16.35 17.58
CA GLU A 186 11.98 -16.72 18.47
C GLU A 186 12.06 -15.75 19.66
N PRO A 187 12.21 -16.25 20.90
CA PRO A 187 12.37 -15.41 22.07
C PRO A 187 13.60 -14.49 21.93
N GLY A 188 13.40 -13.19 22.08
CA GLY A 188 14.46 -12.20 21.98
C GLY A 188 14.77 -11.69 20.57
N LEU A 189 14.00 -12.09 19.56
CA LEU A 189 14.06 -11.45 18.25
C LEU A 189 13.63 -9.97 18.39
N PRO A 190 14.51 -9.00 18.07
CA PRO A 190 14.16 -7.59 18.16
C PRO A 190 13.16 -7.23 17.05
N LEU A 191 11.89 -7.13 17.40
CA LEU A 191 10.83 -6.65 16.51
C LEU A 191 10.16 -5.43 17.14
N ASP A 192 10.00 -4.39 16.33
CA ASP A 192 9.26 -3.19 16.74
C ASP A 192 7.75 -3.36 16.54
N GLY A 193 7.33 -4.24 15.60
CA GLY A 193 5.93 -4.55 15.31
C GLY A 193 5.30 -5.51 16.32
N ARG A 194 3.97 -5.44 16.42
CA ARG A 194 3.14 -6.27 17.29
C ARG A 194 2.04 -6.93 16.47
N SER A 195 1.67 -8.17 16.81
CA SER A 195 0.59 -8.86 16.09
C SER A 195 -0.74 -8.10 16.17
N LEU A 196 -1.44 -8.07 15.05
CA LEU A 196 -2.77 -7.47 14.89
C LEU A 196 -3.91 -8.43 15.20
N VAL A 197 -3.63 -9.69 15.55
CA VAL A 197 -4.66 -10.71 15.76
C VAL A 197 -5.65 -10.30 16.84
N SER A 198 -5.20 -9.69 17.95
CA SER A 198 -6.08 -9.18 19.00
C SER A 198 -7.05 -8.10 18.49
N HIS A 199 -6.60 -7.21 17.59
CA HIS A 199 -7.47 -6.23 16.92
C HIS A 199 -8.50 -6.92 16.02
N LEU A 200 -8.08 -7.92 15.26
CA LEU A 200 -8.96 -8.69 14.36
C LEU A 200 -10.02 -9.48 15.13
N GLN A 201 -9.71 -9.91 16.35
CA GLN A 201 -10.64 -10.56 17.28
C GLN A 201 -11.54 -9.60 18.04
N GLY A 202 -11.40 -8.28 17.84
CA GLY A 202 -12.17 -7.27 18.56
C GLY A 202 -11.77 -7.05 20.03
N GLN A 203 -10.62 -7.57 20.44
CA GLN A 203 -10.10 -7.44 21.81
C GLN A 203 -9.34 -6.12 22.02
N GLY A 204 -9.07 -5.39 20.93
CA GLY A 204 -8.23 -4.18 20.97
C GLY A 204 -6.74 -4.51 21.00
N GLY A 205 -5.93 -3.50 21.29
CA GLY A 205 -4.46 -3.63 21.29
C GLY A 205 -3.79 -2.25 21.37
N HIS A 206 -2.61 -2.13 20.78
CA HIS A 206 -1.92 -0.84 20.67
C HIS A 206 -2.64 0.12 19.72
N ASP A 207 -2.47 1.41 19.95
CA ASP A 207 -3.04 2.51 19.16
C ASP A 207 -2.00 3.64 19.01
N GLU A 208 -0.77 3.25 18.85
CA GLU A 208 0.35 4.15 18.56
C GLU A 208 1.32 3.52 17.56
N VAL A 209 1.88 4.36 16.70
CA VAL A 209 2.92 3.96 15.75
C VAL A 209 4.12 4.89 15.86
N PHE A 210 5.30 4.33 15.66
CA PHE A 210 6.55 5.07 15.62
C PHE A 210 7.17 4.90 14.24
N GLY A 211 7.83 5.94 13.78
CA GLY A 211 8.54 5.90 12.51
C GLY A 211 9.75 6.81 12.54
N GLU A 212 10.78 6.39 11.83
CA GLU A 212 12.02 7.14 11.66
C GLU A 212 12.23 7.47 10.19
N TYR A 213 12.72 8.66 9.92
CA TYR A 213 13.11 9.08 8.59
C TYR A 213 14.57 9.54 8.60
N MET A 214 15.42 8.74 7.97
CA MET A 214 16.87 8.94 7.97
C MET A 214 17.39 9.72 6.77
N ALA A 215 16.54 10.15 5.88
CA ALA A 215 16.82 10.76 4.59
C ALA A 215 17.10 9.76 3.46
N GLU A 216 17.02 10.24 2.24
CA GLU A 216 17.24 9.47 1.03
C GLU A 216 18.09 10.26 0.02
N GLY A 217 19.04 9.59 -0.62
CA GLY A 217 19.91 10.18 -1.62
C GLY A 217 20.78 11.31 -1.07
N THR A 218 20.69 12.49 -1.70
CA THR A 218 21.43 13.70 -1.31
C THR A 218 20.79 14.49 -0.18
N ILE A 219 19.66 14.03 0.35
CA ILE A 219 18.94 14.68 1.44
C ILE A 219 19.60 14.26 2.75
N SER A 220 20.23 15.17 3.44
CA SER A 220 20.75 14.90 4.78
C SER A 220 19.61 14.76 5.79
N PRO A 221 19.72 13.82 6.75
CA PRO A 221 18.74 13.69 7.81
C PRO A 221 18.57 15.02 8.56
N LEU A 222 17.35 15.32 8.94
CA LEU A 222 17.07 16.29 9.97
C LEU A 222 17.27 15.58 11.31
N MET A 223 18.36 15.87 11.95
CA MET A 223 18.58 15.52 13.36
C MET A 223 17.93 16.56 14.25
#